data_b1be28c7f3665fcc0afa9041232a6cfa
#
_entry.id   b1be28c7f3665fcc0afa9041232a6cfa
#
_cell.length_a   1.000
_cell.length_b   1.000
_cell.length_c   1.000
_cell.angle_alpha   90.00
_cell.angle_beta   90.00
_cell.angle_gamma   90.00
#
_symmetry.space_group_name_H-M   'P 1'
#
loop_
_entity.id
_entity.type
_entity.pdbx_description
1 polymer ?
#
loop_
_entity_poly.entity_id
_entity_poly.type
_entity_poly.pdbx_seq_one_letter_code
_entity_poly.pdbx_strand_id
1 'polypeptide(L)'
;MWSVGVIIFMLLTNKAPFGGRNDRDILRNVMTGKYNSNFLGNCSPVTIDLIKKLLDKDYKTRINADKAMNHEFFSRFKIKELVNDIKDVNIIKKLVNNLKNYKCESILQETALAYLVHNYPDMEEIVNAFKLFNLIDINEDGKITSEILYRGICKYCEGNSKEEILNIFEKLDSDHNNYIGYEEFVRAAVDKSIFLDDNVLKFAFKYFDKDDSGEITYESISSIFKEHIKSESIDESLKKIMDQVDKNKDGKIGYDDFCELMKRIL
;
A
#
# COMPACT_ATOMS: atom_id res chain seq x y z
N MET A 1 -16.08 17.46 -5.04
CA MET A 1 -16.67 16.12 -5.19
C MET A 1 -16.77 15.64 -6.65
N TRP A 2 -17.12 16.51 -7.62
CA TRP A 2 -17.15 16.12 -9.05
C TRP A 2 -15.82 15.53 -9.55
N SER A 3 -14.71 16.21 -9.30
CA SER A 3 -13.38 15.73 -9.72
C SER A 3 -13.01 14.39 -9.05
N VAL A 4 -13.42 14.20 -7.80
CA VAL A 4 -13.26 12.90 -7.10
C VAL A 4 -14.03 11.81 -7.83
N GLY A 5 -15.27 12.08 -8.25
CA GLY A 5 -16.05 11.14 -9.06
C GLY A 5 -15.40 10.80 -10.40
N VAL A 6 -14.79 11.79 -11.05
CA VAL A 6 -14.04 11.57 -12.32
C VAL A 6 -12.83 10.67 -12.07
N ILE A 7 -12.05 10.93 -11.02
CA ILE A 7 -10.86 10.14 -10.66
C ILE A 7 -11.27 8.70 -10.35
N ILE A 8 -12.26 8.49 -9.48
CA ILE A 8 -12.75 7.15 -9.12
C ILE A 8 -13.23 6.40 -10.36
N PHE A 9 -13.99 7.08 -11.24
CA PHE A 9 -14.44 6.47 -12.49
C PHE A 9 -13.26 6.00 -13.35
N MET A 10 -12.23 6.86 -13.50
CA MET A 10 -11.03 6.53 -14.27
C MET A 10 -10.25 5.37 -13.67
N LEU A 11 -10.08 5.34 -12.36
CA LEU A 11 -9.40 4.24 -11.65
C LEU A 11 -10.10 2.90 -11.86
N LEU A 12 -11.44 2.89 -11.84
CA LEU A 12 -12.23 1.66 -11.99
C LEU A 12 -12.35 1.17 -13.43
N THR A 13 -12.29 2.07 -14.42
CA THR A 13 -12.60 1.75 -15.80
C THR A 13 -11.44 1.92 -16.76
N ASN A 14 -10.34 2.53 -16.31
CA ASN A 14 -9.23 3.00 -17.15
C ASN A 14 -9.68 3.88 -18.31
N LYS A 15 -10.81 4.61 -18.15
CA LYS A 15 -11.39 5.47 -19.20
C LYS A 15 -11.95 6.75 -18.59
N ALA A 16 -11.88 7.85 -19.34
CA ALA A 16 -12.52 9.09 -18.92
C ALA A 16 -14.05 8.97 -18.97
N PRO A 17 -14.79 9.45 -17.95
CA PRO A 17 -16.26 9.39 -17.93
C PRO A 17 -16.88 10.23 -19.06
N PHE A 18 -16.30 11.37 -19.34
CA PHE A 18 -16.77 12.31 -20.35
C PHE A 18 -15.81 12.31 -21.57
N GLY A 19 -16.05 11.41 -22.50
CA GLY A 19 -15.32 11.34 -23.76
C GLY A 19 -16.02 12.12 -24.87
N GLY A 20 -15.30 12.39 -25.97
CA GLY A 20 -15.84 13.03 -27.17
C GLY A 20 -14.83 12.95 -28.31
N ARG A 21 -15.28 13.21 -29.55
CA ARG A 21 -14.40 13.22 -30.71
C ARG A 21 -13.53 14.49 -30.81
N ASN A 22 -13.94 15.52 -30.09
CA ASN A 22 -13.27 16.82 -30.02
C ASN A 22 -13.65 17.52 -28.70
N ASP A 23 -13.00 18.62 -28.36
CA ASP A 23 -13.20 19.38 -27.13
C ASP A 23 -14.65 19.86 -26.94
N ARG A 24 -15.36 20.19 -28.03
CA ARG A 24 -16.77 20.61 -27.97
C ARG A 24 -17.67 19.47 -27.51
N ASP A 25 -17.43 18.25 -27.96
CA ASP A 25 -18.19 17.08 -27.54
C ASP A 25 -17.92 16.75 -26.08
N ILE A 26 -16.65 16.83 -25.67
CA ILE A 26 -16.25 16.65 -24.27
C ILE A 26 -16.95 17.68 -23.38
N LEU A 27 -16.86 18.96 -23.71
CA LEU A 27 -17.52 20.04 -22.97
C LEU A 27 -19.03 19.82 -22.88
N ARG A 28 -19.67 19.45 -23.99
CA ARG A 28 -21.11 19.16 -24.02
C ARG A 28 -21.46 18.00 -23.07
N ASN A 29 -20.69 16.93 -23.07
CA ASN A 29 -20.91 15.79 -22.19
C ASN A 29 -20.70 16.14 -20.71
N VAL A 30 -19.69 16.94 -20.40
CA VAL A 30 -19.46 17.49 -19.05
C VAL A 30 -20.65 18.35 -18.64
N MET A 31 -21.08 19.32 -19.49
CA MET A 31 -22.20 20.22 -19.20
C MET A 31 -23.53 19.50 -19.04
N THR A 32 -23.75 18.42 -19.75
CA THR A 32 -24.98 17.61 -19.66
C THR A 32 -24.93 16.56 -18.58
N GLY A 33 -23.74 16.27 -18.00
CA GLY A 33 -23.53 15.18 -17.04
C GLY A 33 -23.68 13.79 -17.66
N LYS A 34 -23.67 13.68 -18.99
CA LYS A 34 -23.82 12.40 -19.68
C LYS A 34 -22.48 11.69 -19.80
N TYR A 35 -22.30 10.64 -19.04
CA TYR A 35 -21.14 9.76 -19.15
C TYR A 35 -21.57 8.34 -19.58
N ASN A 36 -20.64 7.56 -20.11
CA ASN A 36 -20.92 6.20 -20.57
C ASN A 36 -20.91 5.23 -19.39
N SER A 37 -22.10 4.96 -18.84
CA SER A 37 -22.30 4.03 -17.73
C SER A 37 -21.99 2.56 -18.04
N ASN A 38 -21.90 2.18 -19.35
CA ASN A 38 -21.56 0.81 -19.73
C ASN A 38 -20.16 0.41 -19.28
N PHE A 39 -19.26 1.37 -19.11
CA PHE A 39 -17.91 1.10 -18.59
C PHE A 39 -17.92 0.63 -17.13
N LEU A 40 -19.00 0.85 -16.38
CA LEU A 40 -19.19 0.42 -15.01
C LEU A 40 -19.85 -0.98 -14.89
N GLY A 41 -20.03 -1.69 -16.01
CA GLY A 41 -20.77 -2.97 -16.02
C GLY A 41 -20.19 -4.04 -15.10
N ASN A 42 -18.90 -4.00 -14.79
CA ASN A 42 -18.25 -4.93 -13.87
C ASN A 42 -18.20 -4.41 -12.41
N CYS A 43 -18.72 -3.21 -12.17
CA CYS A 43 -18.73 -2.62 -10.83
C CYS A 43 -19.95 -3.07 -10.02
N SER A 44 -19.80 -3.14 -8.69
CA SER A 44 -20.93 -3.44 -7.81
C SER A 44 -22.00 -2.33 -7.88
N PRO A 45 -23.28 -2.66 -7.60
CA PRO A 45 -24.35 -1.64 -7.56
C PRO A 45 -24.05 -0.48 -6.63
N VAL A 46 -23.40 -0.74 -5.49
CA VAL A 46 -23.01 0.27 -4.49
C VAL A 46 -21.94 1.21 -5.06
N THR A 47 -20.97 0.67 -5.81
CA THR A 47 -19.96 1.48 -6.50
C THR A 47 -20.58 2.40 -7.54
N ILE A 48 -21.53 1.86 -8.33
CA ILE A 48 -22.24 2.63 -9.36
C ILE A 48 -23.07 3.76 -8.72
N ASP A 49 -23.70 3.49 -7.57
CA ASP A 49 -24.48 4.48 -6.84
C ASP A 49 -23.61 5.65 -6.32
N LEU A 50 -22.44 5.32 -5.74
CA LEU A 50 -21.48 6.36 -5.31
C LEU A 50 -21.05 7.25 -6.49
N ILE A 51 -20.67 6.63 -7.62
CA ILE A 51 -20.24 7.38 -8.81
C ILE A 51 -21.37 8.29 -9.33
N LYS A 52 -22.61 7.80 -9.38
CA LYS A 52 -23.77 8.61 -9.79
C LYS A 52 -23.94 9.82 -8.89
N LYS A 53 -23.82 9.65 -7.58
CA LYS A 53 -23.95 10.75 -6.60
C LYS A 53 -22.79 11.74 -6.68
N LEU A 54 -21.58 11.29 -6.98
CA LEU A 54 -20.40 12.14 -7.16
C LEU A 54 -20.44 12.92 -8.47
N LEU A 55 -20.91 12.29 -9.56
CA LEU A 55 -21.05 12.86 -10.90
C LEU A 55 -22.45 13.44 -11.15
N ASP A 56 -23.18 13.78 -10.09
CA ASP A 56 -24.43 14.51 -10.22
C ASP A 56 -24.16 15.91 -10.78
N LYS A 57 -24.85 16.24 -11.89
CA LYS A 57 -24.71 17.52 -12.57
C LYS A 57 -25.12 18.71 -11.68
N ASP A 58 -26.19 18.53 -10.91
CA ASP A 58 -26.66 19.57 -10.01
C ASP A 58 -25.77 19.61 -8.76
N TYR A 59 -24.98 20.68 -8.63
CA TYR A 59 -24.10 20.87 -7.49
C TYR A 59 -24.84 20.96 -6.14
N LYS A 60 -26.15 21.27 -6.15
CA LYS A 60 -26.98 21.36 -4.93
C LYS A 60 -27.38 19.99 -4.41
N THR A 61 -27.62 19.03 -5.32
CA THR A 61 -27.98 17.65 -4.99
C THR A 61 -26.79 16.73 -4.91
N ARG A 62 -25.66 17.16 -5.52
CA ARG A 62 -24.41 16.40 -5.49
C ARG A 62 -23.98 16.10 -4.07
N ILE A 63 -23.59 14.85 -3.84
CA ILE A 63 -23.11 14.40 -2.54
C ILE A 63 -21.90 15.26 -2.06
N ASN A 64 -21.95 15.74 -0.83
CA ASN A 64 -20.83 16.43 -0.18
C ASN A 64 -19.83 15.41 0.40
N ALA A 65 -18.69 15.90 0.92
CA ALA A 65 -17.63 15.04 1.43
C ALA A 65 -18.11 14.17 2.60
N ASP A 66 -18.82 14.75 3.57
CA ASP A 66 -19.30 14.02 4.75
C ASP A 66 -20.28 12.91 4.39
N LYS A 67 -21.22 13.20 3.49
CA LYS A 67 -22.17 12.18 3.01
C LYS A 67 -21.47 11.11 2.16
N ALA A 68 -20.46 11.50 1.38
CA ALA A 68 -19.68 10.54 0.59
C ALA A 68 -18.89 9.60 1.50
N MET A 69 -18.23 10.09 2.54
CA MET A 69 -17.52 9.27 3.53
C MET A 69 -18.44 8.32 4.30
N ASN A 70 -19.72 8.68 4.48
CA ASN A 70 -20.72 7.84 5.11
C ASN A 70 -21.50 6.97 4.11
N HIS A 71 -21.09 6.93 2.83
CA HIS A 71 -21.75 6.12 1.82
C HIS A 71 -21.48 4.61 2.03
N GLU A 72 -22.45 3.76 1.67
CA GLU A 72 -22.33 2.30 1.82
C GLU A 72 -21.08 1.72 1.14
N PHE A 73 -20.59 2.34 0.08
CA PHE A 73 -19.33 1.96 -0.56
C PHE A 73 -18.18 1.90 0.44
N PHE A 74 -18.10 2.86 1.35
CA PHE A 74 -17.08 2.93 2.39
C PHE A 74 -17.45 2.17 3.67
N SER A 75 -18.68 1.64 3.78
CA SER A 75 -19.08 0.87 4.97
C SER A 75 -18.28 -0.43 5.14
N ARG A 76 -17.80 -1.00 4.04
CA ARG A 76 -16.85 -2.14 4.07
C ARG A 76 -15.46 -1.72 4.52
N PHE A 77 -15.13 -0.44 4.39
CA PHE A 77 -13.91 0.20 4.84
C PHE A 77 -14.20 1.10 6.04
N LYS A 78 -15.13 0.71 6.92
CA LYS A 78 -15.37 1.41 8.18
C LYS A 78 -14.17 1.28 9.12
N ILE A 79 -13.05 1.77 8.61
CA ILE A 79 -11.78 1.93 9.32
C ILE A 79 -11.99 2.72 10.61
N LYS A 80 -12.94 3.68 10.66
CA LYS A 80 -13.25 4.42 11.90
C LYS A 80 -13.85 3.55 13.02
N GLU A 81 -14.59 2.48 12.71
CA GLU A 81 -15.03 1.53 13.74
C GLU A 81 -13.95 0.48 14.06
N LEU A 82 -13.06 0.19 13.09
CA LEU A 82 -11.87 -0.63 13.30
C LEU A 82 -10.75 0.14 14.02
N VAL A 83 -10.68 1.47 13.90
CA VAL A 83 -9.64 2.32 14.47
C VAL A 83 -9.84 2.56 15.98
N ASN A 84 -11.07 2.47 16.46
CA ASN A 84 -11.31 2.58 17.90
C ASN A 84 -11.03 1.23 18.58
N ASP A 85 -9.87 1.16 19.19
CA ASP A 85 -9.48 0.21 20.23
C ASP A 85 -8.61 -0.99 19.83
N ILE A 86 -7.31 -0.75 19.59
CA ILE A 86 -6.36 -1.73 20.14
C ILE A 86 -6.36 -1.50 21.65
N LYS A 87 -7.25 -2.19 22.37
CA LYS A 87 -7.27 -2.20 23.84
C LYS A 87 -6.24 -3.17 24.40
N ASP A 88 -5.83 -4.13 23.58
CA ASP A 88 -4.84 -5.13 24.02
C ASP A 88 -3.43 -4.58 23.89
N VAL A 89 -2.89 -4.19 25.04
CA VAL A 89 -1.51 -3.70 25.17
C VAL A 89 -0.49 -4.76 24.69
N ASN A 90 -0.83 -6.05 24.74
CA ASN A 90 0.08 -7.10 24.27
C ASN A 90 0.21 -7.09 22.75
N ILE A 91 -0.87 -6.81 22.02
CA ILE A 91 -0.81 -6.63 20.56
C ILE A 91 0.07 -5.43 20.22
N ILE A 92 -0.11 -4.29 20.91
CA ILE A 92 0.73 -3.09 20.70
C ILE A 92 2.20 -3.43 20.96
N LYS A 93 2.51 -4.10 22.08
CA LYS A 93 3.89 -4.50 22.41
C LYS A 93 4.48 -5.43 21.34
N LYS A 94 3.70 -6.38 20.82
CA LYS A 94 4.13 -7.27 19.74
C LYS A 94 4.48 -6.45 18.49
N LEU A 95 3.60 -5.55 18.04
CA LEU A 95 3.82 -4.70 16.87
C LEU A 95 5.05 -3.79 17.04
N VAL A 96 5.20 -3.15 18.21
CA VAL A 96 6.39 -2.33 18.53
C VAL A 96 7.66 -3.18 18.54
N ASN A 97 7.60 -4.41 19.04
CA ASN A 97 8.75 -5.31 18.98
C ASN A 97 9.12 -5.68 17.55
N ASN A 98 8.14 -5.87 16.66
CA ASN A 98 8.37 -6.09 15.23
C ASN A 98 9.06 -4.89 14.58
N LEU A 99 8.62 -3.65 14.90
CA LEU A 99 9.29 -2.42 14.42
C LEU A 99 10.75 -2.37 14.86
N LYS A 100 11.05 -2.72 16.11
CA LYS A 100 12.44 -2.75 16.65
C LYS A 100 13.33 -3.76 15.93
N ASN A 101 12.76 -4.91 15.61
CA ASN A 101 13.47 -6.04 14.99
C ASN A 101 13.38 -6.03 13.46
N TYR A 102 12.78 -4.98 12.89
CA TYR A 102 12.64 -4.89 11.44
C TYR A 102 14.00 -4.98 10.74
N LYS A 103 14.10 -5.92 9.82
CA LYS A 103 15.23 -6.11 8.92
C LYS A 103 14.71 -6.29 7.52
N CYS A 104 15.33 -5.63 6.59
CA CYS A 104 15.13 -5.86 5.17
C CYS A 104 16.51 -5.79 4.52
N GLU A 105 16.94 -6.89 3.89
CA GLU A 105 18.30 -7.00 3.35
C GLU A 105 18.36 -6.55 1.89
N SER A 106 17.20 -6.52 1.21
CA SER A 106 17.15 -6.18 -0.20
C SER A 106 15.85 -5.47 -0.58
N ILE A 107 15.94 -4.62 -1.59
CA ILE A 107 14.79 -3.91 -2.16
C ILE A 107 13.75 -4.89 -2.76
N LEU A 108 14.16 -6.11 -3.16
CA LEU A 108 13.24 -7.15 -3.63
C LEU A 108 12.34 -7.64 -2.50
N GLN A 109 12.92 -7.90 -1.30
CA GLN A 109 12.13 -8.25 -0.11
C GLN A 109 11.17 -7.13 0.26
N GLU A 110 11.65 -5.90 0.23
CA GLU A 110 10.86 -4.71 0.55
C GLU A 110 9.66 -4.57 -0.37
N THR A 111 9.88 -4.71 -1.68
CA THR A 111 8.82 -4.64 -2.69
C THR A 111 7.84 -5.81 -2.56
N ALA A 112 8.33 -7.02 -2.30
CA ALA A 112 7.47 -8.18 -2.08
C ALA A 112 6.58 -7.99 -0.85
N LEU A 113 7.13 -7.50 0.26
CA LEU A 113 6.36 -7.21 1.47
C LEU A 113 5.33 -6.10 1.25
N ALA A 114 5.70 -5.01 0.56
CA ALA A 114 4.77 -3.94 0.23
C ALA A 114 3.61 -4.45 -0.64
N TYR A 115 3.92 -5.29 -1.64
CA TYR A 115 2.91 -5.93 -2.48
C TYR A 115 1.97 -6.82 -1.67
N LEU A 116 2.49 -7.63 -0.74
CA LEU A 116 1.69 -8.51 0.11
C LEU A 116 0.80 -7.70 1.07
N VAL A 117 1.33 -6.69 1.75
CA VAL A 117 0.56 -5.80 2.62
C VAL A 117 -0.60 -5.15 1.85
N HIS A 118 -0.35 -4.72 0.63
CA HIS A 118 -1.38 -4.08 -0.21
C HIS A 118 -2.48 -5.06 -0.64
N ASN A 119 -2.14 -6.31 -0.95
CA ASN A 119 -3.08 -7.29 -1.49
C ASN A 119 -3.82 -8.13 -0.44
N TYR A 120 -3.37 -8.10 0.82
CA TYR A 120 -4.00 -8.79 1.95
C TYR A 120 -4.44 -7.83 3.08
N PRO A 121 -5.16 -6.73 2.77
CA PRO A 121 -5.47 -5.68 3.74
C PRO A 121 -6.38 -6.15 4.88
N ASP A 122 -7.11 -7.25 4.69
CA ASP A 122 -8.05 -7.80 5.67
C ASP A 122 -7.39 -8.78 6.66
N MET A 123 -6.09 -9.06 6.54
CA MET A 123 -5.37 -9.85 7.53
C MET A 123 -5.36 -9.12 8.88
N GLU A 124 -5.66 -9.83 9.95
CA GLU A 124 -5.79 -9.27 11.30
C GLU A 124 -4.52 -8.52 11.73
N GLU A 125 -3.35 -9.04 11.41
CA GLU A 125 -2.06 -8.44 11.69
C GLU A 125 -1.87 -7.10 10.98
N ILE A 126 -2.28 -7.02 9.71
CA ILE A 126 -2.22 -5.78 8.91
C ILE A 126 -3.22 -4.76 9.47
N VAL A 127 -4.43 -5.20 9.79
CA VAL A 127 -5.45 -4.36 10.43
C VAL A 127 -4.95 -3.81 11.77
N ASN A 128 -4.29 -4.64 12.59
CA ASN A 128 -3.74 -4.20 13.87
C ASN A 128 -2.55 -3.23 13.70
N ALA A 129 -1.68 -3.47 12.71
CA ALA A 129 -0.60 -2.54 12.39
C ALA A 129 -1.15 -1.18 11.91
N PHE A 130 -2.21 -1.18 11.10
CA PHE A 130 -2.92 0.03 10.67
C PHE A 130 -3.52 0.79 11.86
N LYS A 131 -4.15 0.09 12.81
CA LYS A 131 -4.68 0.70 14.03
C LYS A 131 -3.57 1.36 14.85
N LEU A 132 -2.42 0.71 14.98
CA LEU A 132 -1.28 1.27 15.69
C LEU A 132 -0.72 2.51 14.97
N PHE A 133 -0.63 2.48 13.64
CA PHE A 133 -0.24 3.65 12.85
C PHE A 133 -1.12 4.86 13.18
N ASN A 134 -2.45 4.70 13.12
CA ASN A 134 -3.38 5.79 13.41
C ASN A 134 -3.37 6.24 14.89
N LEU A 135 -3.02 5.36 15.82
CA LEU A 135 -2.84 5.74 17.22
C LEU A 135 -1.59 6.59 17.46
N ILE A 136 -0.56 6.40 16.63
CA ILE A 136 0.71 7.14 16.69
C ILE A 136 0.62 8.43 15.88
N ASP A 137 -0.03 8.41 14.72
CA ASP A 137 -0.27 9.57 13.84
C ASP A 137 -1.30 10.52 14.46
N ILE A 138 -0.85 11.29 15.46
CA ILE A 138 -1.70 12.22 16.23
C ILE A 138 -2.25 13.34 15.35
N ASN A 139 -1.51 13.70 14.29
CA ASN A 139 -1.86 14.80 13.41
C ASN A 139 -2.86 14.39 12.33
N GLU A 140 -3.10 13.10 12.15
CA GLU A 140 -3.95 12.51 11.11
C GLU A 140 -3.55 12.95 9.68
N ASP A 141 -2.25 13.23 9.47
CA ASP A 141 -1.70 13.66 8.18
C ASP A 141 -1.05 12.53 7.38
N GLY A 142 -1.07 11.31 7.92
CA GLY A 142 -0.47 10.13 7.31
C GLY A 142 1.05 10.07 7.41
N LYS A 143 1.66 10.88 8.30
CA LYS A 143 3.11 11.02 8.44
C LYS A 143 3.55 10.90 9.89
N ILE A 144 4.39 9.93 10.17
CA ILE A 144 4.99 9.73 11.49
C ILE A 144 6.44 10.24 11.44
N THR A 145 6.70 11.39 12.04
CA THR A 145 8.07 11.88 12.24
C THR A 145 8.75 11.14 13.40
N SER A 146 10.09 11.26 13.52
CA SER A 146 10.83 10.63 14.61
C SER A 146 10.34 11.04 16.00
N GLU A 147 9.92 12.29 16.18
CA GLU A 147 9.37 12.79 17.44
C GLU A 147 7.97 12.21 17.73
N ILE A 148 7.11 12.10 16.70
CA ILE A 148 5.78 11.47 16.82
C ILE A 148 5.94 9.99 17.15
N LEU A 149 6.86 9.28 16.48
CA LEU A 149 7.16 7.87 16.75
C LEU A 149 7.63 7.67 18.18
N TYR A 150 8.56 8.51 18.66
CA TYR A 150 9.07 8.46 20.02
C TYR A 150 7.93 8.60 21.06
N ARG A 151 7.13 9.64 20.93
CA ARG A 151 5.98 9.88 21.84
C ARG A 151 4.97 8.75 21.79
N GLY A 152 4.65 8.26 20.60
CA GLY A 152 3.71 7.17 20.40
C GLY A 152 4.17 5.86 21.02
N ILE A 153 5.41 5.45 20.79
CA ILE A 153 5.97 4.22 21.38
C ILE A 153 6.09 4.32 22.90
N CYS A 154 6.62 5.44 23.43
CA CYS A 154 6.80 5.61 24.88
C CYS A 154 5.48 5.62 25.65
N LYS A 155 4.36 6.01 25.01
CA LYS A 155 3.03 5.95 25.62
C LYS A 155 2.60 4.53 25.97
N TYR A 156 3.01 3.53 25.18
CA TYR A 156 2.56 2.14 25.31
C TYR A 156 3.66 1.18 25.75
N CYS A 157 4.92 1.55 25.57
CA CYS A 157 6.08 0.74 25.88
C CYS A 157 7.10 1.59 26.64
N GLU A 158 7.19 1.39 27.96
CA GLU A 158 8.17 2.06 28.80
C GLU A 158 9.60 1.54 28.55
N GLY A 159 10.60 2.36 28.88
CA GLY A 159 12.00 1.95 28.89
C GLY A 159 12.73 2.09 27.55
N ASN A 160 12.12 2.72 26.54
CA ASN A 160 12.79 2.99 25.27
C ASN A 160 13.56 4.32 25.34
N SER A 161 14.84 4.28 24.98
CA SER A 161 15.62 5.51 24.83
C SER A 161 15.25 6.26 23.53
N LYS A 162 15.47 7.56 23.53
CA LYS A 162 15.26 8.35 22.30
C LYS A 162 16.17 7.89 21.17
N GLU A 163 17.38 7.47 21.48
CA GLU A 163 18.36 6.96 20.52
C GLU A 163 17.91 5.65 19.87
N GLU A 164 17.35 4.70 20.66
CA GLU A 164 16.78 3.46 20.10
C GLU A 164 15.65 3.76 19.11
N ILE A 165 14.76 4.69 19.44
CA ILE A 165 13.66 5.05 18.55
C ILE A 165 14.15 5.77 17.29
N LEU A 166 15.18 6.61 17.38
CA LEU A 166 15.81 7.21 16.20
C LEU A 166 16.42 6.14 15.28
N ASN A 167 17.11 5.15 15.83
CA ASN A 167 17.62 4.03 15.04
C ASN A 167 16.52 3.22 14.35
N ILE A 168 15.37 3.05 15.02
CA ILE A 168 14.18 2.42 14.40
C ILE A 168 13.68 3.30 13.25
N PHE A 169 13.52 4.60 13.50
CA PHE A 169 13.05 5.56 12.50
C PHE A 169 13.91 5.53 11.24
N GLU A 170 15.23 5.60 11.36
CA GLU A 170 16.18 5.57 10.24
C GLU A 170 16.09 4.29 9.40
N LYS A 171 15.74 3.15 10.04
CA LYS A 171 15.55 1.88 9.35
C LYS A 171 14.21 1.81 8.62
N LEU A 172 13.20 2.51 9.09
CA LEU A 172 11.85 2.49 8.54
C LEU A 172 11.67 3.51 7.41
N ASP A 173 12.28 4.69 7.54
CA ASP A 173 12.29 5.76 6.53
C ASP A 173 13.21 5.36 5.36
N SER A 174 12.71 4.44 4.54
CA SER A 174 13.50 3.81 3.47
C SER A 174 13.75 4.72 2.28
N ASP A 175 12.90 5.70 2.04
CA ASP A 175 13.03 6.70 0.98
C ASP A 175 13.68 8.02 1.45
N HIS A 176 14.06 8.10 2.76
CA HIS A 176 14.73 9.24 3.39
C HIS A 176 13.96 10.56 3.26
N ASN A 177 12.64 10.51 3.30
CA ASN A 177 11.78 11.68 3.22
C ASN A 177 11.53 12.37 4.57
N ASN A 178 12.16 11.87 5.67
CA ASN A 178 12.06 12.32 7.05
C ASN A 178 10.69 12.11 7.72
N TYR A 179 9.90 11.19 7.22
CA TYR A 179 8.71 10.67 7.88
C TYR A 179 8.48 9.22 7.48
N ILE A 180 7.81 8.45 8.33
CA ILE A 180 7.39 7.10 8.04
C ILE A 180 5.96 7.19 7.54
N GLY A 181 5.72 6.73 6.32
CA GLY A 181 4.39 6.59 5.72
C GLY A 181 3.68 5.31 6.19
N TYR A 182 2.40 5.20 5.83
CA TYR A 182 1.58 4.04 6.15
C TYR A 182 2.21 2.71 5.71
N GLU A 183 2.67 2.63 4.45
CA GLU A 183 3.21 1.39 3.88
C GLU A 183 4.49 0.95 4.59
N GLU A 184 5.40 1.87 4.87
CA GLU A 184 6.65 1.60 5.57
C GLU A 184 6.38 1.11 6.98
N PHE A 185 5.46 1.78 7.69
CA PHE A 185 5.10 1.41 9.06
C PHE A 185 4.46 0.03 9.12
N VAL A 186 3.43 -0.23 8.32
CA VAL A 186 2.70 -1.50 8.34
C VAL A 186 3.61 -2.66 7.93
N ARG A 187 4.40 -2.49 6.88
CA ARG A 187 5.38 -3.47 6.42
C ARG A 187 6.35 -3.88 7.53
N ALA A 188 6.76 -2.95 8.37
CA ALA A 188 7.68 -3.21 9.46
C ALA A 188 7.00 -3.75 10.72
N ALA A 189 5.79 -3.30 11.03
CA ALA A 189 5.05 -3.68 12.22
C ALA A 189 4.46 -5.10 12.16
N VAL A 190 4.11 -5.58 10.95
CA VAL A 190 3.49 -6.88 10.76
C VAL A 190 4.47 -8.02 11.06
N ASP A 191 3.97 -9.10 11.65
CA ASP A 191 4.71 -10.35 11.81
C ASP A 191 4.92 -11.00 10.44
N LYS A 192 6.17 -11.04 10.01
CA LYS A 192 6.52 -11.51 8.66
C LYS A 192 6.28 -13.00 8.46
N SER A 193 6.15 -13.77 9.55
CA SER A 193 5.85 -15.21 9.47
C SER A 193 4.54 -15.50 8.74
N ILE A 194 3.57 -14.56 8.78
CA ILE A 194 2.29 -14.71 8.06
C ILE A 194 2.47 -14.75 6.53
N PHE A 195 3.53 -14.13 6.05
CA PHE A 195 3.83 -14.09 4.61
C PHE A 195 4.67 -15.28 4.11
N LEU A 196 5.07 -16.19 5.00
CA LEU A 196 5.86 -17.37 4.64
C LEU A 196 5.00 -18.61 4.29
N ASP A 197 3.67 -18.47 4.27
CA ASP A 197 2.79 -19.48 3.69
C ASP A 197 3.10 -19.66 2.20
N ASP A 198 3.17 -20.90 1.73
CA ASP A 198 3.57 -21.22 0.36
C ASP A 198 2.65 -20.59 -0.70
N ASN A 199 1.35 -20.47 -0.43
CA ASN A 199 0.41 -19.82 -1.35
C ASN A 199 0.65 -18.30 -1.41
N VAL A 200 0.97 -17.69 -0.27
CA VAL A 200 1.28 -16.26 -0.17
C VAL A 200 2.60 -15.95 -0.88
N LEU A 201 3.62 -16.80 -0.70
CA LEU A 201 4.89 -16.67 -1.40
C LEU A 201 4.76 -16.86 -2.91
N LYS A 202 3.97 -17.84 -3.37
CA LYS A 202 3.65 -18.03 -4.78
C LYS A 202 2.94 -16.83 -5.38
N PHE A 203 2.02 -16.24 -4.63
CA PHE A 203 1.33 -15.04 -5.07
C PHE A 203 2.29 -13.84 -5.22
N ALA A 204 3.21 -13.65 -4.26
CA ALA A 204 4.24 -12.63 -4.35
C ALA A 204 5.23 -12.91 -5.49
N PHE A 205 5.67 -14.16 -5.67
CA PHE A 205 6.55 -14.56 -6.75
C PHE A 205 5.97 -14.22 -8.13
N LYS A 206 4.68 -14.53 -8.33
CA LYS A 206 3.96 -14.25 -9.57
C LYS A 206 3.90 -12.76 -9.93
N TYR A 207 3.98 -11.86 -8.96
CA TYR A 207 4.07 -10.42 -9.23
C TYR A 207 5.35 -10.04 -9.99
N PHE A 208 6.45 -10.74 -9.73
CA PHE A 208 7.74 -10.55 -10.38
C PHE A 208 7.92 -11.40 -11.64
N ASP A 209 7.32 -12.58 -11.67
CA ASP A 209 7.29 -13.48 -12.82
C ASP A 209 6.13 -13.11 -13.76
N LYS A 210 6.32 -12.02 -14.53
CA LYS A 210 5.26 -11.44 -15.38
C LYS A 210 4.90 -12.31 -16.59
N ASP A 211 5.81 -13.15 -17.04
CA ASP A 211 5.64 -14.00 -18.22
C ASP A 211 5.28 -15.46 -17.90
N ASP A 212 5.02 -15.74 -16.60
CA ASP A 212 4.72 -17.07 -16.08
C ASP A 212 5.81 -18.11 -16.48
N SER A 213 7.06 -17.70 -16.59
CA SER A 213 8.20 -18.58 -16.95
C SER A 213 8.63 -19.48 -15.79
N GLY A 214 8.23 -19.19 -14.56
CA GLY A 214 8.68 -19.82 -13.34
C GLY A 214 10.01 -19.25 -12.83
N GLU A 215 10.50 -18.17 -13.42
CA GLU A 215 11.78 -17.54 -13.10
C GLU A 215 11.64 -16.01 -13.11
N ILE A 216 12.24 -15.36 -12.12
CA ILE A 216 12.32 -13.90 -12.05
C ILE A 216 13.62 -13.47 -12.71
N THR A 217 13.53 -12.69 -13.78
CA THR A 217 14.70 -12.18 -14.52
C THR A 217 15.07 -10.76 -14.11
N TYR A 218 16.29 -10.35 -14.44
CA TYR A 218 16.73 -8.97 -14.27
C TYR A 218 15.76 -7.97 -14.95
N GLU A 219 15.32 -8.30 -16.17
CA GLU A 219 14.41 -7.48 -16.95
C GLU A 219 13.04 -7.34 -16.28
N SER A 220 12.50 -8.42 -15.70
CA SER A 220 11.21 -8.40 -15.02
C SER A 220 11.26 -7.53 -13.77
N ILE A 221 12.30 -7.67 -12.93
CA ILE A 221 12.51 -6.82 -11.77
C ILE A 221 12.74 -5.36 -12.19
N SER A 222 13.62 -5.12 -13.17
CA SER A 222 13.93 -3.76 -13.66
C SER A 222 12.67 -3.04 -14.15
N SER A 223 11.76 -3.75 -14.83
CA SER A 223 10.50 -3.16 -15.29
C SER A 223 9.62 -2.68 -14.15
N ILE A 224 9.53 -3.45 -13.07
CA ILE A 224 8.73 -3.10 -11.89
C ILE A 224 9.33 -1.88 -11.18
N PHE A 225 10.65 -1.88 -10.98
CA PHE A 225 11.29 -0.77 -10.27
C PHE A 225 11.31 0.54 -11.06
N LYS A 226 11.47 0.50 -12.38
CA LYS A 226 11.39 1.70 -13.23
C LYS A 226 10.02 2.37 -13.22
N GLU A 227 8.96 1.62 -12.96
CA GLU A 227 7.62 2.18 -12.78
C GLU A 227 7.49 2.95 -11.46
N HIS A 228 8.23 2.56 -10.43
CA HIS A 228 8.07 3.09 -9.06
C HIS A 228 9.22 3.99 -8.58
N ILE A 229 10.43 3.82 -9.10
CA ILE A 229 11.63 4.51 -8.62
C ILE A 229 12.34 5.23 -9.78
N LYS A 230 12.46 6.54 -9.69
CA LYS A 230 13.17 7.39 -10.66
C LYS A 230 14.62 7.64 -10.23
N SER A 231 15.44 6.63 -9.97
CA SER A 231 16.82 6.84 -9.57
C SER A 231 17.80 6.15 -10.52
N GLU A 232 18.91 6.80 -10.80
CA GLU A 232 20.00 6.27 -11.65
C GLU A 232 20.74 5.08 -10.99
N SER A 233 20.52 4.83 -9.69
CA SER A 233 21.20 3.77 -8.93
C SER A 233 20.47 2.39 -8.96
N ILE A 234 19.38 2.27 -9.70
CA ILE A 234 18.57 1.04 -9.74
C ILE A 234 19.39 -0.14 -10.26
N ASP A 235 20.18 0.05 -11.31
CA ASP A 235 20.94 -1.01 -11.95
C ASP A 235 22.00 -1.61 -11.02
N GLU A 236 22.62 -0.80 -10.15
CA GLU A 236 23.57 -1.31 -9.14
C GLU A 236 22.85 -2.11 -8.05
N SER A 237 21.71 -1.63 -7.62
CA SER A 237 20.89 -2.32 -6.62
C SER A 237 20.36 -3.65 -7.14
N LEU A 238 19.92 -3.69 -8.40
CA LEU A 238 19.46 -4.92 -9.06
C LEU A 238 20.58 -5.94 -9.23
N LYS A 239 21.78 -5.51 -9.62
CA LYS A 239 22.95 -6.40 -9.68
C LYS A 239 23.26 -7.00 -8.32
N LYS A 240 23.26 -6.20 -7.25
CA LYS A 240 23.48 -6.70 -5.89
C LYS A 240 22.42 -7.74 -5.48
N ILE A 241 21.16 -7.52 -5.85
CA ILE A 241 20.08 -8.48 -5.59
C ILE A 241 20.35 -9.81 -6.31
N MET A 242 20.63 -9.75 -7.61
CA MET A 242 20.92 -10.93 -8.39
C MET A 242 22.13 -11.67 -7.80
N ASP A 243 23.23 -10.97 -7.50
CA ASP A 243 24.43 -11.58 -6.91
C ASP A 243 24.20 -12.25 -5.55
N GLN A 244 23.23 -11.74 -4.76
CA GLN A 244 22.91 -12.27 -3.42
C GLN A 244 21.93 -13.43 -3.45
N VAL A 245 21.03 -13.47 -4.43
CA VAL A 245 19.88 -14.37 -4.47
C VAL A 245 20.07 -15.48 -5.48
N ASP A 246 20.62 -15.18 -6.65
CA ASP A 246 20.91 -16.15 -7.71
C ASP A 246 22.13 -16.99 -7.32
N LYS A 247 21.86 -18.16 -6.70
CA LYS A 247 22.92 -19.05 -6.20
C LYS A 247 23.64 -19.81 -7.30
N ASN A 248 22.90 -20.20 -8.35
CA ASN A 248 23.44 -20.98 -9.45
C ASN A 248 24.12 -20.11 -10.52
N LYS A 249 23.99 -18.78 -10.42
CA LYS A 249 24.56 -17.76 -11.31
C LYS A 249 24.12 -17.91 -12.77
N ASP A 250 22.87 -18.31 -12.98
CA ASP A 250 22.29 -18.40 -14.32
C ASP A 250 21.61 -17.08 -14.78
N GLY A 251 21.62 -16.04 -13.92
CA GLY A 251 21.03 -14.74 -14.19
C GLY A 251 19.53 -14.65 -13.88
N LYS A 252 19.00 -15.63 -13.13
CA LYS A 252 17.58 -15.77 -12.83
C LYS A 252 17.37 -16.13 -11.36
N ILE A 253 16.20 -15.82 -10.82
CA ILE A 253 15.80 -16.18 -9.47
C ILE A 253 14.63 -17.15 -9.58
N GLY A 254 14.86 -18.41 -9.24
CA GLY A 254 13.82 -19.42 -9.15
C GLY A 254 12.94 -19.25 -7.91
N TYR A 255 11.83 -19.99 -7.85
CA TYR A 255 10.92 -19.92 -6.71
C TYR A 255 11.61 -20.29 -5.38
N ASP A 256 12.47 -21.29 -5.38
CA ASP A 256 13.18 -21.72 -4.17
C ASP A 256 14.14 -20.63 -3.66
N ASP A 257 14.86 -19.96 -4.55
CA ASP A 257 15.75 -18.84 -4.21
C ASP A 257 14.97 -17.66 -3.65
N PHE A 258 13.81 -17.36 -4.26
CA PHE A 258 12.90 -16.34 -3.74
C PHE A 258 12.39 -16.68 -2.35
N CYS A 259 11.94 -17.91 -2.12
CA CYS A 259 11.49 -18.37 -0.81
C CYS A 259 12.58 -18.28 0.25
N GLU A 260 13.83 -18.63 -0.10
CA GLU A 260 14.95 -18.52 0.81
C GLU A 260 15.28 -17.05 1.14
N LEU A 261 15.23 -16.17 0.14
CA LEU A 261 15.37 -14.73 0.36
C LEU A 261 14.29 -14.23 1.33
N MET A 262 13.03 -14.61 1.11
CA MET A 262 11.92 -14.15 1.97
C MET A 262 12.02 -14.70 3.40
N LYS A 263 12.59 -15.89 3.61
CA LYS A 263 12.82 -16.44 4.95
C LYS A 263 13.87 -15.67 5.77
N ARG A 264 14.77 -14.91 5.14
CA ARG A 264 15.80 -14.12 5.86
C ARG A 264 15.25 -12.91 6.58
N ILE A 265 13.99 -12.53 6.34
CA ILE A 265 13.33 -11.40 7.03
C ILE A 265 12.84 -11.75 8.44
N LEU A 266 12.87 -13.00 8.84
CA LEU A 266 12.59 -13.46 10.21
C LEU A 266 13.79 -13.23 11.11
#